data_54334b96ec75b9337e96b2b25481644a
#
_entry.id   54334b96ec75b9337e96b2b25481644a
#
_cell.length_a   1.000
_cell.length_b   1.000
_cell.length_c   1.000
_cell.angle_alpha   90.00
_cell.angle_beta   90.00
_cell.angle_gamma   90.00
#
_symmetry.space_group_name_H-M   'P 1'
#
loop_
_entity.id
_entity.type
_entity.pdbx_description
1 polymer ?
#
loop_
_entity_poly.entity_id
_entity_poly.type
_entity_poly.pdbx_seq_one_letter_code
_entity_poly.pdbx_strand_id
1 'polypeptide(L)'
;MIQKIQPSRVRDLVLSSLDELKAVNPVTINVKKISNFTDYMMIASGTSSRHIQSIGEKVLEDLKSKKIKPLGVEGQGSEEWLLIDLGDVVLHLMSTNARTFYDLESLWDPDL
;
A
#
# COMPACT_ATOMS: atom_id res chain seq x y z
N MET A 1 1.80 28.26 -0.05
CA MET A 1 1.03 27.38 0.82
C MET A 1 0.94 25.98 0.20
N ILE A 2 1.30 24.99 0.97
CA ILE A 2 1.25 23.60 0.50
C ILE A 2 -0.14 23.05 0.77
N GLN A 3 -0.85 22.66 -0.27
CA GLN A 3 -2.13 22.00 -0.10
C GLN A 3 -1.92 20.53 0.21
N LYS A 4 -2.56 20.07 1.27
CA LYS A 4 -2.57 18.66 1.60
C LYS A 4 -3.44 17.90 0.60
N ILE A 5 -2.89 16.85 0.02
CA ILE A 5 -3.64 16.00 -0.90
C ILE A 5 -4.59 15.13 -0.08
N GLN A 6 -5.84 15.05 -0.51
CA GLN A 6 -6.85 14.25 0.17
C GLN A 6 -6.45 12.77 0.23
N PRO A 7 -6.68 12.09 1.35
CA PRO A 7 -6.36 10.66 1.47
C PRO A 7 -6.97 9.80 0.37
N SER A 8 -8.19 10.12 -0.06
CA SER A 8 -8.84 9.37 -1.14
C SER A 8 -8.10 9.52 -2.47
N ARG A 9 -7.47 10.67 -2.72
CA ARG A 9 -6.66 10.84 -3.93
C ARG A 9 -5.38 10.06 -3.87
N VAL A 10 -4.74 10.03 -2.71
CA VAL A 10 -3.53 9.21 -2.51
C VAL A 10 -3.88 7.74 -2.72
N ARG A 11 -4.98 7.29 -2.13
CA ARG A 11 -5.49 5.94 -2.34
C ARG A 11 -5.68 5.62 -3.82
N ASP A 12 -6.31 6.51 -4.56
CA ASP A 12 -6.59 6.30 -5.98
C ASP A 12 -5.31 6.27 -6.82
N LEU A 13 -4.33 7.10 -6.49
CA LEU A 13 -3.03 7.07 -7.15
C LEU A 13 -2.32 5.74 -6.92
N VAL A 14 -2.36 5.24 -5.69
CA VAL A 14 -1.77 3.94 -5.36
C VAL A 14 -2.47 2.83 -6.12
N LEU A 15 -3.81 2.84 -6.16
CA LEU A 15 -4.57 1.84 -6.91
C LEU A 15 -4.19 1.83 -8.39
N SER A 16 -4.02 3.01 -8.99
CA SER A 16 -3.60 3.12 -10.38
C SER A 16 -2.22 2.49 -10.62
N SER A 17 -1.28 2.74 -9.72
CA SER A 17 0.06 2.16 -9.82
C SER A 17 0.02 0.63 -9.68
N LEU A 18 -0.78 0.14 -8.74
CA LEU A 18 -0.96 -1.30 -8.54
C LEU A 18 -1.53 -1.96 -9.78
N ASP A 19 -2.50 -1.33 -10.41
CA ASP A 19 -3.13 -1.84 -11.61
C ASP A 19 -2.15 -1.91 -12.78
N GLU A 20 -1.33 -0.88 -12.97
CA GLU A 20 -0.36 -0.85 -14.06
C GLU A 20 0.65 -2.00 -13.97
N LEU A 21 1.06 -2.35 -12.78
CA LEU A 21 2.02 -3.43 -12.56
C LEU A 21 1.35 -4.78 -12.31
N LYS A 22 0.03 -4.83 -12.45
CA LYS A 22 -0.76 -6.07 -12.29
C LYS A 22 -0.58 -6.71 -10.92
N ALA A 23 -0.59 -5.89 -9.88
CA ALA A 23 -0.59 -6.41 -8.52
C ALA A 23 -1.77 -7.35 -8.31
N VAL A 24 -1.55 -8.39 -7.54
CA VAL A 24 -2.56 -9.45 -7.34
C VAL A 24 -3.49 -9.07 -6.20
N ASN A 25 -4.79 -9.13 -6.47
CA ASN A 25 -5.87 -8.92 -5.48
C ASN A 25 -5.67 -7.70 -4.59
N PRO A 26 -5.61 -6.49 -5.17
CA PRO A 26 -5.51 -5.30 -4.34
C PRO A 26 -6.79 -5.10 -3.53
N VAL A 27 -6.62 -4.84 -2.24
CA VAL A 27 -7.72 -4.61 -1.30
C VAL A 27 -7.48 -3.28 -0.60
N THR A 28 -8.52 -2.48 -0.49
CA THR A 28 -8.48 -1.22 0.27
C THR A 28 -9.47 -1.31 1.40
N ILE A 29 -9.00 -1.09 2.61
CA ILE A 29 -9.83 -1.13 3.81
C ILE A 29 -9.87 0.28 4.40
N ASN A 30 -11.08 0.80 4.59
CA ASN A 30 -11.27 2.07 5.27
C ASN A 30 -11.18 1.80 6.77
N VAL A 31 -10.13 2.32 7.39
CA VAL A 31 -9.87 2.09 8.82
C VAL A 31 -10.05 3.36 9.66
N LYS A 32 -10.73 4.36 9.13
CA LYS A 32 -10.92 5.64 9.83
C LYS A 32 -11.54 5.48 11.20
N LYS A 33 -12.46 4.52 11.35
CA LYS A 33 -13.18 4.32 12.61
C LYS A 33 -12.40 3.49 13.63
N ILE A 34 -11.38 2.78 13.19
CA ILE A 34 -10.63 1.85 14.06
C ILE A 34 -9.16 2.18 14.18
N SER A 35 -8.66 3.13 13.44
CA SER A 35 -7.25 3.53 13.48
C SER A 35 -7.12 5.02 13.76
N ASN A 36 -6.18 5.38 14.62
CA ASN A 36 -5.82 6.76 14.89
C ASN A 36 -4.64 7.23 14.02
N PHE A 37 -4.08 6.32 13.21
CA PHE A 37 -2.84 6.58 12.48
C PHE A 37 -3.05 6.80 10.99
N THR A 38 -4.03 6.12 10.42
CA THR A 38 -4.23 6.14 8.97
C THR A 38 -5.72 6.01 8.63
N ASP A 39 -6.08 6.48 7.45
CA ASP A 39 -7.46 6.39 6.96
C ASP A 39 -7.70 5.14 6.14
N TYR A 40 -6.70 4.71 5.37
CA TYR A 40 -6.83 3.56 4.49
C TYR A 40 -5.65 2.63 4.64
N MET A 41 -5.94 1.35 4.74
CA MET A 41 -4.95 0.30 4.65
C MET A 41 -5.14 -0.40 3.32
N MET A 42 -4.07 -0.51 2.55
CA MET A 42 -4.10 -1.16 1.25
C MET A 42 -3.18 -2.37 1.27
N ILE A 43 -3.64 -3.45 0.69
CA ILE A 43 -2.89 -4.71 0.66
C ILE A 43 -2.96 -5.25 -0.76
N ALA A 44 -1.83 -5.64 -1.31
CA ALA A 44 -1.77 -6.30 -2.61
C ALA A 44 -0.63 -7.30 -2.61
N SER A 45 -0.66 -8.23 -3.51
CA SER A 45 0.39 -9.24 -3.62
C SER A 45 1.17 -9.09 -4.91
N GLY A 46 2.42 -9.54 -4.88
CA GLY A 46 3.23 -9.75 -6.06
C GLY A 46 3.48 -11.24 -6.26
N THR A 47 3.72 -11.62 -7.50
CA THR A 47 3.95 -13.03 -7.88
C THR A 47 5.36 -13.51 -7.56
N SER A 48 6.26 -12.58 -7.29
CA SER A 48 7.66 -12.87 -6.95
C SER A 48 8.23 -11.71 -6.15
N SER A 49 9.39 -11.91 -5.53
CA SER A 49 10.07 -10.82 -4.83
C SER A 49 10.39 -9.67 -5.77
N ARG A 50 10.80 -9.96 -6.99
CA ARG A 50 11.07 -8.96 -8.00
C ARG A 50 9.81 -8.16 -8.36
N HIS A 51 8.67 -8.84 -8.49
CA HIS A 51 7.40 -8.20 -8.77
C HIS A 51 6.99 -7.26 -7.64
N ILE A 52 7.14 -7.70 -6.39
CA ILE A 52 6.88 -6.88 -5.21
C ILE A 52 7.72 -5.60 -5.25
N GLN A 53 9.01 -5.72 -5.50
CA GLN A 53 9.91 -4.57 -5.55
C GLN A 53 9.56 -3.64 -6.72
N SER A 54 9.23 -4.19 -7.87
CA SER A 54 8.84 -3.40 -9.05
C SER A 54 7.55 -2.62 -8.79
N ILE A 55 6.57 -3.24 -8.15
CA ILE A 55 5.33 -2.55 -7.77
C ILE A 55 5.66 -1.40 -6.82
N GLY A 56 6.48 -1.66 -5.81
CA GLY A 56 6.87 -0.63 -4.85
C GLY A 56 7.57 0.55 -5.50
N GLU A 57 8.50 0.28 -6.42
CA GLU A 57 9.19 1.33 -7.17
C GLU A 57 8.22 2.17 -7.99
N LYS A 58 7.27 1.51 -8.64
CA LYS A 58 6.26 2.22 -9.45
C LYS A 58 5.39 3.12 -8.58
N VAL A 59 4.93 2.62 -7.44
CA VAL A 59 4.14 3.41 -6.50
C VAL A 59 4.92 4.65 -6.06
N LEU A 60 6.17 4.46 -5.63
CA LEU A 60 7.01 5.57 -5.16
C LEU A 60 7.28 6.59 -6.27
N GLU A 61 7.54 6.12 -7.48
CA GLU A 61 7.76 6.98 -8.64
C GLU A 61 6.52 7.82 -8.96
N ASP A 62 5.36 7.19 -9.01
CA ASP A 62 4.11 7.89 -9.33
C ASP A 62 3.75 8.91 -8.25
N LEU A 63 3.97 8.57 -6.98
CA LEU A 63 3.75 9.50 -5.88
C LEU A 63 4.71 10.68 -5.95
N LYS A 64 5.98 10.40 -6.27
CA LYS A 64 6.99 11.45 -6.41
C LYS A 64 6.61 12.44 -7.52
N SER A 65 6.05 11.95 -8.61
CA SER A 65 5.61 12.81 -9.72
C SER A 65 4.50 13.78 -9.29
N LYS A 66 3.79 13.45 -8.23
CA LYS A 66 2.75 14.31 -7.63
C LYS A 66 3.25 15.01 -6.37
N LYS A 67 4.56 14.99 -6.13
CA LYS A 67 5.20 15.60 -4.97
C LYS A 67 4.71 15.06 -3.64
N ILE A 68 4.32 13.79 -3.63
CA ILE A 68 3.93 13.07 -2.41
C ILE A 68 5.14 12.27 -1.94
N LYS A 69 5.58 12.55 -0.71
CA LYS A 69 6.74 11.90 -0.12
C LYS A 69 6.29 10.90 0.93
N PRO A 70 6.78 9.67 0.90
CA PRO A 70 6.41 8.71 1.94
C PRO A 70 7.01 9.12 3.29
N LEU A 71 6.32 8.78 4.37
CA LEU A 71 6.83 8.93 5.72
C LEU A 71 7.87 7.87 6.04
N GLY A 72 7.73 6.69 5.45
CA GLY A 72 8.68 5.61 5.63
C GLY A 72 8.45 4.51 4.63
N VAL A 73 9.52 3.76 4.36
CA VAL A 73 9.48 2.57 3.52
C VAL A 73 10.25 1.50 4.25
N GLU A 74 9.60 0.38 4.54
CA GLU A 74 10.20 -0.73 5.25
C GLU A 74 10.18 -1.99 4.40
N GLY A 75 11.23 -2.80 4.51
CA GLY A 75 11.29 -4.08 3.81
C GLY A 75 11.84 -4.01 2.39
N GLN A 76 12.49 -2.91 2.02
CA GLN A 76 13.20 -2.85 0.75
C GLN A 76 14.27 -3.95 0.75
N GLY A 77 14.26 -4.77 -0.29
CA GLY A 77 15.12 -5.94 -0.36
C GLY A 77 14.51 -7.18 0.27
N SER A 78 13.40 -7.06 0.96
CA SER A 78 12.67 -8.23 1.47
C SER A 78 12.02 -9.00 0.33
N GLU A 79 11.97 -10.31 0.46
CA GLU A 79 11.35 -11.17 -0.54
C GLU A 79 9.84 -11.28 -0.37
N GLU A 80 9.31 -10.93 0.78
CA GLU A 80 7.93 -11.25 1.12
C GLU A 80 7.05 -10.08 1.53
N TRP A 81 7.64 -8.96 1.97
CA TRP A 81 6.82 -7.88 2.54
C TRP A 81 7.51 -6.53 2.39
N LEU A 82 6.88 -5.64 1.65
CA LEU A 82 7.31 -4.26 1.51
C LEU A 82 6.19 -3.36 2.01
N LEU A 83 6.51 -2.46 2.93
CA LEU A 83 5.55 -1.53 3.50
C LEU A 83 5.89 -0.10 3.07
N ILE A 84 4.90 0.61 2.56
CA ILE A 84 5.03 2.02 2.22
C ILE A 84 4.03 2.80 3.06
N ASP A 85 4.55 3.63 3.96
CA ASP A 85 3.75 4.45 4.87
C ASP A 85 3.63 5.86 4.30
N LEU A 86 2.41 6.24 3.94
CA LEU A 86 2.11 7.56 3.39
C LEU A 86 1.35 8.45 4.39
N GLY A 87 1.22 7.99 5.63
CA GLY A 87 0.47 8.69 6.66
C GLY A 87 -1.00 8.32 6.63
N ASP A 88 -1.77 8.97 5.76
CA ASP A 88 -3.20 8.69 5.64
C ASP A 88 -3.51 7.39 4.89
N VAL A 89 -2.52 6.84 4.21
CA VAL A 89 -2.62 5.56 3.49
C VAL A 89 -1.38 4.74 3.81
N VAL A 90 -1.58 3.49 4.18
CA VAL A 90 -0.48 2.54 4.39
C VAL A 90 -0.66 1.40 3.40
N LEU A 91 0.38 1.15 2.61
CA LEU A 91 0.36 0.09 1.60
C LEU A 91 1.25 -1.07 2.03
N HIS A 92 0.67 -2.27 2.03
CA HIS A 92 1.40 -3.51 2.24
C HIS A 92 1.47 -4.28 0.91
N LEU A 93 2.68 -4.54 0.45
CA LEU A 93 2.93 -5.39 -0.72
C LEU A 93 3.55 -6.68 -0.22
N MET A 94 2.87 -7.79 -0.43
CA MET A 94 3.24 -9.06 0.18
C MET A 94 3.28 -10.18 -0.85
N SER A 95 4.10 -11.19 -0.58
CA SER A 95 3.97 -12.44 -1.33
C SER A 95 2.60 -13.06 -1.01
N THR A 96 2.13 -13.93 -1.89
CA THR A 96 0.86 -14.61 -1.66
C THR A 96 0.91 -15.46 -0.38
N ASN A 97 2.05 -16.09 -0.11
CA ASN A 97 2.24 -16.89 1.10
C ASN A 97 2.21 -16.04 2.37
N ALA A 98 2.95 -14.93 2.38
CA ALA A 98 2.97 -14.04 3.53
C ALA A 98 1.60 -13.43 3.78
N ARG A 99 0.90 -13.05 2.71
CA ARG A 99 -0.44 -12.48 2.84
C ARG A 99 -1.42 -13.46 3.49
N THR A 100 -1.38 -14.72 3.08
CA THR A 100 -2.20 -15.76 3.68
C THR A 100 -1.81 -16.00 5.13
N PHE A 101 -0.52 -16.08 5.41
CA PHE A 101 -0.01 -16.40 6.74
C PHE A 101 -0.35 -15.32 7.76
N TYR A 102 -0.11 -14.06 7.44
CA TYR A 102 -0.33 -12.95 8.38
C TYR A 102 -1.77 -12.48 8.40
N ASP A 103 -2.49 -12.61 7.29
CA ASP A 103 -3.92 -12.30 7.19
C ASP A 103 -4.29 -10.95 7.80
N LEU A 104 -3.63 -9.90 7.33
CA LEU A 104 -3.87 -8.54 7.81
C LEU A 104 -5.31 -8.09 7.55
N GLU A 105 -5.92 -8.62 6.50
CA GLU A 105 -7.27 -8.27 6.13
C GLU A 105 -8.27 -8.62 7.23
N SER A 106 -8.13 -9.81 7.82
CA SER A 106 -8.99 -10.21 8.96
C SER A 106 -8.78 -9.32 10.17
N LEU A 107 -7.55 -8.87 10.37
CA LEU A 107 -7.20 -8.04 11.52
C LEU A 107 -7.79 -6.64 11.41
N TRP A 108 -7.81 -6.07 10.21
CA TRP A 108 -8.17 -4.66 10.00
C TRP A 108 -9.53 -4.45 9.36
N ASP A 109 -10.15 -5.47 8.75
CA ASP A 109 -11.45 -5.31 8.12
C ASP A 109 -12.57 -5.46 9.15
N PRO A 110 -13.31 -4.38 9.45
CA PRO A 110 -14.37 -4.45 10.46
C PRO A 110 -15.56 -5.31 10.04
N ASP A 111 -15.65 -5.67 8.76
CA ASP A 111 -16.77 -6.45 8.22
C ASP A 111 -16.46 -7.93 8.08
N LEU A 112 -15.27 -8.35 8.49
CA LEU A 112 -14.89 -9.76 8.50
C LEU A 112 -15.24 -10.44 9.82
#